data_9b088cad0f8ff0ed375e064875c6d022
#
_entry.id   9b088cad0f8ff0ed375e064875c6d022
#
_cell.length_a   1.000
_cell.length_b   1.000
_cell.length_c   1.000
_cell.angle_alpha   90.00
_cell.angle_beta   90.00
_cell.angle_gamma   90.00
#
_symmetry.space_group_name_H-M   'P 1'
#
loop_
_entity.id
_entity.type
_entity.pdbx_description
1 polymer ?
#
loop_
_entity_poly.entity_id
_entity_poly.type
_entity_poly.pdbx_seq_one_letter_code
_entity_poly.pdbx_strand_id
1 'polypeptide(L)'
;MLTLYEPKYEDLWFRQMMLEDEDTMSYNHAYGGTIPWPEDKWSSWYNYWIDCHENKRYYRYLKNEDGQFVGEISYRYDTEIQHEIANVIIYSKYRKKAMGARR
;
A
#
# COMPACT_ATOMS: atom_id res chain seq x y z
N MET A 1 9.18 -15.69 1.48
CA MET A 1 8.29 -15.47 0.35
C MET A 1 7.14 -14.57 0.74
N LEU A 2 6.78 -13.64 -0.12
CA LEU A 2 5.67 -12.73 0.14
C LEU A 2 4.36 -13.33 -0.37
N THR A 3 3.28 -13.10 0.37
CA THR A 3 1.96 -13.52 -0.05
C THR A 3 1.04 -12.30 -0.14
N LEU A 4 0.02 -12.39 -0.98
CA LEU A 4 -0.96 -11.32 -1.13
C LEU A 4 -2.11 -11.53 -0.16
N TYR A 5 -2.59 -10.44 0.41
CA TYR A 5 -3.67 -10.47 1.39
C TYR A 5 -4.65 -9.35 1.11
N GLU A 6 -5.92 -9.68 0.95
CA GLU A 6 -6.95 -8.65 0.80
C GLU A 6 -7.28 -8.09 2.18
N PRO A 7 -6.97 -6.81 2.43
CA PRO A 7 -7.16 -6.27 3.78
C PRO A 7 -8.63 -6.14 4.13
N LYS A 8 -8.94 -6.39 5.40
CA LYS A 8 -10.25 -6.08 5.96
C LYS A 8 -10.23 -4.63 6.44
N TYR A 9 -11.41 -4.07 6.68
CA TYR A 9 -11.50 -2.70 7.14
C TYR A 9 -10.67 -2.48 8.41
N GLU A 10 -10.68 -3.43 9.31
CA GLU A 10 -9.94 -3.36 10.57
C GLU A 10 -8.43 -3.43 10.40
N ASP A 11 -7.93 -3.75 9.20
CA ASP A 11 -6.50 -3.84 8.92
C ASP A 11 -5.93 -2.52 8.38
N LEU A 12 -6.76 -1.50 8.19
CA LEU A 12 -6.33 -0.27 7.53
C LEU A 12 -5.36 0.57 8.36
N TRP A 13 -5.22 0.27 9.64
CA TRP A 13 -4.22 0.93 10.49
C TRP A 13 -2.81 0.78 9.91
N PHE A 14 -2.54 -0.33 9.25
CA PHE A 14 -1.22 -0.55 8.66
C PHE A 14 -0.97 0.42 7.50
N ARG A 15 -1.97 0.65 6.66
CA ARG A 15 -1.85 1.60 5.56
C ARG A 15 -1.65 3.02 6.10
N GLN A 16 -2.38 3.38 7.13
CA GLN A 16 -2.19 4.69 7.76
C GLN A 16 -0.78 4.85 8.28
N MET A 17 -0.27 3.82 8.95
CA MET A 17 1.09 3.84 9.49
C MET A 17 2.12 4.05 8.38
N MET A 18 1.99 3.33 7.27
CA MET A 18 2.90 3.47 6.15
C MET A 18 2.85 4.87 5.52
N LEU A 19 1.66 5.37 5.28
CA LEU A 19 1.50 6.67 4.64
C LEU A 19 2.02 7.82 5.50
N GLU A 20 2.03 7.64 6.81
CA GLU A 20 2.48 8.66 7.74
C GLU A 20 3.93 8.47 8.18
N ASP A 21 4.60 7.44 7.70
CA ASP A 21 5.99 7.16 8.04
C ASP A 21 6.93 7.83 7.03
N GLU A 22 7.79 8.72 7.49
CA GLU A 22 8.66 9.49 6.60
C GLU A 22 9.60 8.61 5.79
N ASP A 23 10.18 7.59 6.42
CA ASP A 23 11.12 6.71 5.70
C ASP A 23 10.41 5.92 4.62
N THR A 24 9.21 5.42 4.90
CA THR A 24 8.42 4.68 3.91
C THR A 24 8.06 5.58 2.74
N MET A 25 7.68 6.81 3.01
CA MET A 25 7.19 7.74 2.00
C MET A 25 8.30 8.61 1.40
N SER A 26 9.55 8.28 1.65
CA SER A 26 10.67 9.09 1.15
C SER A 26 10.68 9.22 -0.38
N TYR A 27 10.21 8.18 -1.09
CA TYR A 27 10.12 8.23 -2.55
C TYR A 27 9.14 9.30 -3.03
N ASN A 28 8.22 9.71 -2.17
CA ASN A 28 7.18 10.69 -2.50
C ASN A 28 7.58 12.10 -2.07
N HIS A 29 8.81 12.31 -1.66
CA HIS A 29 9.26 13.56 -1.07
C HIS A 29 9.02 14.77 -1.98
N ALA A 30 9.20 14.60 -3.28
CA ALA A 30 8.98 15.67 -4.24
C ALA A 30 7.51 16.12 -4.30
N TYR A 31 6.60 15.31 -3.80
CA TYR A 31 5.17 15.59 -3.81
C TYR A 31 4.60 15.75 -2.40
N GLY A 32 5.47 16.05 -1.42
CA GLY A 32 5.04 16.30 -0.07
C GLY A 32 5.39 15.23 0.95
N GLY A 33 5.92 14.10 0.51
CA GLY A 33 6.34 13.03 1.42
C GLY A 33 5.18 12.26 2.00
N THR A 34 5.02 12.33 3.33
CA THR A 34 3.96 11.61 4.02
C THR A 34 2.57 12.14 3.65
N ILE A 35 1.59 11.24 3.73
CA ILE A 35 0.21 11.56 3.40
C ILE A 35 -0.63 11.32 4.66
N PRO A 36 -1.25 12.36 5.24
CA PRO A 36 -2.16 12.15 6.37
C PRO A 36 -3.36 11.33 5.92
N TRP A 37 -3.67 10.29 6.68
CA TRP A 37 -4.78 9.43 6.31
C TRP A 37 -5.58 9.04 7.56
N PRO A 38 -6.35 9.99 8.11
CA PRO A 38 -7.11 9.74 9.33
C PRO A 38 -8.25 8.75 9.10
N GLU A 39 -8.70 8.15 10.18
CA GLU A 39 -9.70 7.08 10.13
C GLU A 39 -10.98 7.48 9.41
N ASP A 40 -11.35 8.74 9.46
CA ASP A 40 -12.57 9.21 8.80
C ASP A 40 -12.49 9.14 7.27
N LYS A 41 -11.30 8.93 6.72
CA LYS A 41 -11.12 8.74 5.28
C LYS A 41 -11.08 7.27 4.87
N TRP A 42 -11.04 6.38 5.82
CA TRP A 42 -10.88 4.96 5.54
C TRP A 42 -12.07 4.35 4.81
N SER A 43 -13.29 4.73 5.19
CA SER A 43 -14.48 4.08 4.63
C SER A 43 -14.64 4.35 3.14
N SER A 44 -14.44 5.58 2.69
CA SER A 44 -14.56 5.89 1.27
C SER A 44 -13.45 5.21 0.47
N TRP A 45 -12.23 5.18 1.00
CA TRP A 45 -11.13 4.51 0.34
C TRP A 45 -11.39 3.00 0.22
N TYR A 46 -11.85 2.38 1.32
CA TYR A 46 -12.11 0.94 1.36
C TYR A 46 -13.20 0.57 0.37
N ASN A 47 -14.27 1.37 0.33
CA ASN A 47 -15.36 1.13 -0.61
C ASN A 47 -14.86 1.20 -2.06
N TYR A 48 -14.01 2.18 -2.35
CA TYR A 48 -13.51 2.39 -3.71
C TYR A 48 -12.58 1.27 -4.15
N TRP A 49 -11.67 0.83 -3.29
CA TRP A 49 -10.63 -0.13 -3.66
C TRP A 49 -10.97 -1.58 -3.39
N ILE A 50 -11.75 -1.86 -2.37
CA ILE A 50 -11.99 -3.24 -1.91
C ILE A 50 -13.43 -3.68 -2.17
N ASP A 51 -14.41 -2.90 -1.72
CA ASP A 51 -15.82 -3.27 -1.84
C ASP A 51 -16.40 -3.07 -3.24
N CYS A 52 -15.87 -2.12 -3.98
CA CYS A 52 -16.35 -1.85 -5.33
C CYS A 52 -15.76 -2.88 -6.27
N HIS A 53 -16.60 -3.69 -6.89
CA HIS A 53 -16.17 -4.81 -7.73
C HIS A 53 -15.99 -4.45 -9.19
N GLU A 54 -15.61 -3.22 -9.47
CA GLU A 54 -15.22 -2.87 -10.82
C GLU A 54 -13.88 -3.51 -11.15
N ASN A 55 -13.75 -4.06 -12.34
CA ASN A 55 -12.62 -4.90 -12.72
C ASN A 55 -11.33 -4.14 -12.99
N LYS A 56 -11.31 -2.85 -12.75
CA LYS A 56 -10.18 -2.00 -13.15
C LYS A 56 -9.30 -1.58 -12.00
N ARG A 57 -9.57 -2.09 -10.81
CA ARG A 57 -8.79 -1.77 -9.61
C ARG A 57 -8.41 -3.02 -8.86
N TYR A 58 -7.20 -3.03 -8.35
CA TYR A 58 -6.68 -4.15 -7.56
C TYR A 58 -5.84 -3.59 -6.43
N TYR A 59 -6.05 -4.11 -5.23
CA TYR A 59 -5.29 -3.69 -4.06
C TYR A 59 -5.11 -4.86 -3.12
N ARG A 60 -3.87 -5.07 -2.68
CA ARG A 60 -3.56 -6.13 -1.70
C ARG A 60 -2.46 -5.65 -0.78
N TYR A 61 -2.47 -6.16 0.45
CA TYR A 61 -1.31 -6.07 1.32
C TYR A 61 -0.33 -7.19 0.98
N LEU A 62 0.94 -6.94 1.28
CA LEU A 62 1.97 -7.96 1.18
C LEU A 62 2.28 -8.46 2.58
N LYS A 63 2.35 -9.77 2.75
CA LYS A 63 2.69 -10.40 4.02
C LYS A 63 3.97 -11.21 3.85
N ASN A 64 4.80 -11.22 4.90
CA ASN A 64 6.00 -12.07 4.91
C ASN A 64 5.66 -13.47 5.44
N GLU A 65 6.67 -14.31 5.58
CA GLU A 65 6.49 -15.68 6.04
C GLU A 65 5.93 -15.77 7.46
N ASP A 66 6.18 -14.75 8.26
CA ASP A 66 5.68 -14.68 9.63
C ASP A 66 4.26 -14.15 9.74
N GLY A 67 3.64 -13.83 8.60
CA GLY A 67 2.28 -13.31 8.59
C GLY A 67 2.18 -11.83 8.91
N GLN A 68 3.30 -11.11 8.89
CA GLN A 68 3.32 -9.67 9.17
C GLN A 68 3.06 -8.88 7.89
N PHE A 69 2.36 -7.76 8.02
CA PHE A 69 2.17 -6.84 6.89
C PHE A 69 3.49 -6.12 6.63
N VAL A 70 3.96 -6.16 5.39
CA VAL A 70 5.24 -5.54 5.02
C VAL A 70 5.09 -4.47 3.95
N GLY A 71 3.95 -4.40 3.28
CA GLY A 71 3.74 -3.40 2.25
C GLY A 71 2.40 -3.55 1.57
N GLU A 72 2.25 -2.86 0.46
CA GLU A 72 1.04 -2.93 -0.35
C GLU A 72 1.41 -2.91 -1.83
N ILE A 73 0.52 -3.49 -2.64
CA ILE A 73 0.60 -3.40 -4.08
C ILE A 73 -0.79 -3.06 -4.61
N SER A 74 -0.85 -2.17 -5.58
CA SER A 74 -2.10 -1.78 -6.19
C SER A 74 -1.90 -1.47 -7.66
N TYR A 75 -2.95 -1.65 -8.44
CA TYR A 75 -2.97 -1.14 -9.80
C TYR A 75 -4.40 -0.77 -10.18
N ARG A 76 -4.52 0.10 -11.15
CA ARG A 76 -5.78 0.47 -11.74
C ARG A 76 -5.56 0.81 -13.21
N TYR A 77 -6.61 0.65 -14.01
CA TYR A 77 -6.56 1.03 -15.40
C TYR A 77 -7.00 2.48 -15.54
N ASP A 78 -6.17 3.29 -16.19
CA ASP A 78 -6.50 4.69 -16.45
C ASP A 78 -7.00 4.82 -17.88
N THR A 79 -8.28 5.17 -18.03
CA THR A 79 -8.91 5.24 -19.34
C THR A 79 -8.42 6.42 -20.19
N GLU A 80 -7.91 7.47 -19.54
CA GLU A 80 -7.42 8.64 -20.29
C GLU A 80 -6.12 8.33 -21.02
N ILE A 81 -5.22 7.60 -20.37
CA ILE A 81 -3.94 7.24 -21.00
C ILE A 81 -3.96 5.81 -21.54
N GLN A 82 -5.04 5.09 -21.32
CA GLN A 82 -5.22 3.70 -21.77
C GLN A 82 -4.10 2.78 -21.28
N HIS A 83 -3.67 2.99 -20.04
CA HIS A 83 -2.59 2.22 -19.41
C HIS A 83 -2.95 1.86 -17.98
N GLU A 84 -2.38 0.76 -17.51
CA GLU A 84 -2.47 0.41 -16.11
C GLU A 84 -1.45 1.21 -15.33
N ILE A 85 -1.87 1.70 -14.17
CA ILE A 85 -0.99 2.40 -13.23
C ILE A 85 -0.79 1.49 -12.03
N ALA A 86 0.44 1.11 -11.78
CA ALA A 86 0.80 0.24 -10.67
C ALA A 86 1.59 1.00 -9.62
N ASN A 87 1.42 0.61 -8.37
CA ASN A 87 2.14 1.21 -7.26
C ASN A 87 2.47 0.15 -6.22
N VAL A 88 3.70 0.18 -5.73
CA VAL A 88 4.15 -0.73 -4.67
C VAL A 88 4.81 0.11 -3.58
N ILE A 89 4.36 -0.08 -2.35
CA ILE A 89 4.94 0.59 -1.19
C ILE A 89 5.39 -0.48 -0.21
N ILE A 90 6.66 -0.44 0.19
CA ILE A 90 7.20 -1.35 1.19
C ILE A 90 7.50 -0.54 2.45
N TYR A 91 7.02 -1.01 3.60
CA TYR A 91 7.27 -0.36 4.88
C TYR A 91 8.78 -0.32 5.13
N SER A 92 9.29 0.84 5.49
CA SER A 92 10.73 1.11 5.57
C SER A 92 11.48 0.11 6.45
N LYS A 93 10.85 -0.34 7.54
CA LYS A 93 11.44 -1.32 8.43
C LYS A 93 11.91 -2.57 7.69
N TYR A 94 11.12 -3.01 6.72
CA TYR A 94 11.40 -4.24 5.97
C TYR A 94 12.30 -4.01 4.78
N ARG A 95 12.31 -2.81 4.23
CA ARG A 95 13.25 -2.47 3.16
C ARG A 95 14.68 -2.51 3.66
N LYS A 96 14.92 -1.94 4.83
CA LYS A 96 16.26 -1.94 5.43
C LYS A 96 16.73 -3.35 5.71
N LYS A 97 15.84 -4.18 6.23
CA LYS A 97 16.16 -5.57 6.52
C LYS A 97 16.49 -6.34 5.25
N ALA A 98 15.71 -6.14 4.19
CA ALA A 98 15.94 -6.80 2.92
C ALA A 98 17.26 -6.37 2.32
N MET A 99 17.59 -5.09 2.39
CA MET A 99 18.86 -4.58 1.89
C MET A 99 20.04 -5.15 2.68
N GLY A 100 19.89 -5.24 4.00
CA GLY A 100 20.92 -5.85 4.83
C GLY A 100 21.17 -7.29 4.50
N ALA A 101 20.13 -8.04 4.16
CA ALA A 101 20.25 -9.45 3.84
C ALA A 101 21.03 -9.71 2.56
N ARG A 102 21.17 -8.73 1.70
CA ARG A 102 21.90 -8.86 0.45
C ARG A 102 23.40 -8.69 0.59
N ARG A 103 23.82 -8.27 1.75
CA ARG A 103 25.23 -8.02 2.00
C ARG A 103 25.84 -9.20 2.72
#